data_c838b8b39edd8afc8a6deb033db34d52
#
_entry.id   c838b8b39edd8afc8a6deb033db34d52
#
_cell.length_a   1.000
_cell.length_b   1.000
_cell.length_c   1.000
_cell.angle_alpha   90.00
_cell.angle_beta   90.00
_cell.angle_gamma   90.00
#
_symmetry.space_group_name_H-M   'P 1'
#
loop_
_entity.id
_entity.type
_entity.pdbx_description
1 polymer ?
#
loop_
_entity_poly.entity_id
_entity_poly.type
_entity_poly.pdbx_seq_one_letter_code
_entity_poly.pdbx_strand_id
1 'polypeptide(L)'
;MAQECVHSCKGLCSALSVAEHREEEALKEYRRFASECDYPDVAEILQGLVADRERALRILRDKRQELAEKFDVIDRINDTFA
;
A
#
# COMPACT_ATOMS: atom_id res chain seq x y z
N MET A 1 2.71 -3.79 -23.16
CA MET A 1 3.02 -4.11 -21.76
C MET A 1 1.96 -5.03 -21.21
N ALA A 2 2.36 -6.19 -20.76
CA ALA A 2 1.40 -7.13 -20.20
C ALA A 2 0.83 -6.57 -18.90
N GLN A 3 -0.47 -6.40 -18.85
CA GLN A 3 -1.14 -5.97 -17.63
C GLN A 3 -1.64 -7.21 -16.89
N GLU A 4 -1.27 -7.32 -15.63
CA GLU A 4 -1.81 -8.37 -14.81
C GLU A 4 -3.30 -8.13 -14.58
N CYS A 5 -4.07 -9.19 -14.63
CA CYS A 5 -5.49 -9.12 -14.36
C CYS A 5 -5.69 -8.90 -12.87
N VAL A 6 -6.32 -7.78 -12.49
CA VAL A 6 -6.57 -7.47 -11.08
C VAL A 6 -7.57 -8.44 -10.43
N HIS A 7 -8.23 -9.26 -11.23
CA HIS A 7 -9.15 -10.28 -10.72
C HIS A 7 -8.45 -11.58 -10.33
N SER A 8 -7.18 -11.73 -10.69
CA SER A 8 -6.38 -12.89 -10.26
C SER A 8 -5.78 -12.61 -8.89
N CYS A 9 -5.43 -13.67 -8.17
CA CYS A 9 -4.75 -13.54 -6.89
C CYS A 9 -3.45 -12.75 -7.00
N LYS A 10 -2.67 -13.09 -8.03
CA LYS A 10 -1.40 -12.42 -8.30
C LYS A 10 -1.60 -10.96 -8.67
N GLY A 11 -2.61 -10.67 -9.50
CA GLY A 11 -2.91 -9.32 -9.92
C GLY A 11 -3.35 -8.42 -8.77
N LEU A 12 -4.18 -8.95 -7.87
CA LEU A 12 -4.62 -8.21 -6.68
C LEU A 12 -3.45 -7.88 -5.76
N CYS A 13 -2.60 -8.87 -5.47
CA CYS A 13 -1.43 -8.66 -4.61
C CYS A 13 -0.44 -7.68 -5.26
N SER A 14 -0.25 -7.78 -6.57
CA SER A 14 0.64 -6.89 -7.31
C SER A 14 0.11 -5.45 -7.26
N ALA A 15 -1.19 -5.25 -7.48
CA ALA A 15 -1.81 -3.93 -7.43
C ALA A 15 -1.65 -3.29 -6.05
N LEU A 16 -1.87 -4.07 -4.99
CA LEU A 16 -1.71 -3.58 -3.62
C LEU A 16 -0.26 -3.25 -3.30
N SER A 17 0.70 -4.05 -3.79
CA SER A 17 2.13 -3.77 -3.61
C SER A 17 2.55 -2.48 -4.29
N VAL A 18 2.04 -2.23 -5.50
CA VAL A 18 2.33 -0.99 -6.22
C VAL A 18 1.74 0.21 -5.48
N ALA A 19 0.49 0.09 -5.02
CA ALA A 19 -0.16 1.16 -4.27
C ALA A 19 0.60 1.45 -2.96
N GLU A 20 1.02 0.40 -2.26
CA GLU A 20 1.80 0.52 -1.03
C GLU A 20 3.11 1.27 -1.28
N HIS A 21 3.82 0.90 -2.34
CA HIS A 21 5.09 1.56 -2.70
C HIS A 21 4.87 3.04 -3.00
N ARG A 22 3.84 3.38 -3.75
CA ARG A 22 3.52 4.77 -4.08
C ARG A 22 3.17 5.58 -2.85
N GLU A 23 2.44 4.99 -1.91
CA GLU A 23 2.10 5.68 -0.66
C GLU A 23 3.34 5.86 0.23
N GLU A 24 4.27 4.89 0.23
CA GLU A 24 5.54 5.03 0.96
C GLU A 24 6.38 6.18 0.41
N GLU A 25 6.46 6.29 -0.92
CA GLU A 25 7.22 7.37 -1.57
C GLU A 25 6.58 8.74 -1.30
N ALA A 26 5.25 8.82 -1.37
CA ALA A 26 4.53 10.05 -1.05
C ALA A 26 4.76 10.45 0.41
N LEU A 27 4.73 9.48 1.32
CA LEU A 27 4.94 9.71 2.74
C LEU A 27 6.32 10.30 3.01
N LYS A 28 7.37 9.75 2.37
CA LYS A 28 8.73 10.28 2.48
C LYS A 28 8.80 11.73 2.04
N GLU A 29 8.19 12.05 0.92
CA GLU A 29 8.19 13.42 0.39
C GLU A 29 7.45 14.38 1.31
N TYR A 30 6.27 13.99 1.80
CA TYR A 30 5.48 14.86 2.69
C TYR A 30 6.18 15.09 4.02
N ARG A 31 6.84 14.07 4.56
CA ARG A 31 7.65 14.21 5.78
C ARG A 31 8.80 15.19 5.58
N ARG A 32 9.47 15.10 4.44
CA ARG A 32 10.56 16.01 4.09
C ARG A 32 10.04 17.43 3.97
N PHE A 33 8.96 17.64 3.22
CA PHE A 33 8.37 18.97 3.06
C PHE A 33 7.92 19.55 4.40
N ALA A 34 7.30 18.74 5.24
CA ALA A 34 6.85 19.19 6.56
C ALA A 34 8.02 19.63 7.43
N SER A 35 9.14 18.87 7.38
CA SER A 35 10.32 19.20 8.19
C SER A 35 11.08 20.42 7.69
N GLU A 36 11.02 20.72 6.39
CA GLU A 36 11.72 21.84 5.77
C GLU A 36 10.86 23.10 5.69
N CYS A 37 9.58 23.00 5.98
CA CYS A 37 8.65 24.10 5.84
C CYS A 37 8.73 25.03 7.05
N ASP A 38 9.02 26.31 6.79
CA ASP A 38 9.10 27.33 7.83
C ASP A 38 7.76 28.02 8.10
N TYR A 39 6.76 27.71 7.31
CA TYR A 39 5.45 28.34 7.43
C TYR A 39 4.51 27.44 8.23
N PRO A 40 4.11 27.85 9.45
CA PRO A 40 3.35 26.94 10.33
C PRO A 40 2.05 26.39 9.76
N ASP A 41 1.28 27.22 9.04
CA ASP A 41 0.01 26.81 8.46
C ASP A 41 0.20 25.73 7.39
N VAL A 42 1.22 25.88 6.55
CA VAL A 42 1.53 24.91 5.50
C VAL A 42 2.11 23.64 6.13
N ALA A 43 2.97 23.79 7.12
CA ALA A 43 3.54 22.64 7.83
C ALA A 43 2.45 21.79 8.47
N GLU A 44 1.42 22.40 9.03
CA GLU A 44 0.29 21.71 9.62
C GLU A 44 -0.48 20.89 8.57
N ILE A 45 -0.72 21.47 7.40
CA ILE A 45 -1.37 20.78 6.28
C ILE A 45 -0.54 19.56 5.86
N LEU A 46 0.78 19.74 5.73
CA LEU A 46 1.67 18.65 5.33
C LEU A 46 1.72 17.54 6.37
N GLN A 47 1.69 17.90 7.66
CA GLN A 47 1.61 16.90 8.73
C GLN A 47 0.31 16.11 8.69
N GLY A 48 -0.80 16.77 8.32
CA GLY A 48 -2.07 16.10 8.10
C GLY A 48 -2.00 15.08 6.96
N LEU A 49 -1.33 15.45 5.86
CA LEU A 49 -1.11 14.53 4.73
C LEU A 49 -0.24 13.36 5.14
N VAL A 50 0.78 13.58 5.96
CA VAL A 50 1.60 12.49 6.51
C VAL A 50 0.74 11.50 7.27
N ALA A 51 -0.12 11.98 8.16
CA ALA A 51 -1.02 11.11 8.93
C ALA A 51 -1.97 10.33 8.03
N ASP A 52 -2.49 10.96 6.98
CA ASP A 52 -3.39 10.30 6.02
C ASP A 52 -2.67 9.21 5.24
N ARG A 53 -1.42 9.46 4.82
CA ARG A 53 -0.64 8.45 4.09
C ARG A 53 -0.26 7.28 4.99
N GLU A 54 0.06 7.53 6.25
CA GLU A 54 0.34 6.46 7.21
C GLU A 54 -0.87 5.56 7.40
N ARG A 55 -2.06 6.14 7.50
CA ARG A 55 -3.31 5.39 7.60
C ARG A 55 -3.56 4.55 6.35
N ALA A 56 -3.37 5.15 5.17
CA ALA A 56 -3.53 4.44 3.90
C ALA A 56 -2.58 3.25 3.81
N LEU A 57 -1.32 3.43 4.22
CA LEU A 57 -0.33 2.33 4.24
C LEU A 57 -0.76 1.18 5.14
N ARG A 58 -1.26 1.47 6.33
CA ARG A 58 -1.72 0.43 7.24
C ARG A 58 -2.86 -0.38 6.61
N ILE A 59 -3.81 0.29 6.00
CA ILE A 59 -4.95 -0.36 5.34
C ILE A 59 -4.46 -1.25 4.19
N LEU A 60 -3.55 -0.75 3.37
CA LEU A 60 -3.01 -1.50 2.24
C LEU A 60 -2.22 -2.73 2.69
N ARG A 61 -1.36 -2.57 3.69
CA ARG A 61 -0.54 -3.66 4.22
C ARG A 61 -1.40 -4.75 4.86
N ASP A 62 -2.39 -4.35 5.64
CA ASP A 62 -3.29 -5.29 6.29
C ASP A 62 -4.09 -6.10 5.27
N LYS A 63 -4.61 -5.43 4.26
CA LYS A 63 -5.37 -6.12 3.21
C LYS A 63 -4.48 -7.03 2.37
N ARG A 64 -3.28 -6.58 2.03
CA ARG A 64 -2.33 -7.40 1.26
C ARG A 64 -1.95 -8.66 2.04
N GLN A 65 -1.69 -8.51 3.33
CA GLN A 65 -1.36 -9.66 4.19
C GLN A 65 -2.53 -10.63 4.29
N GLU A 66 -3.73 -10.12 4.51
CA GLU A 66 -4.95 -10.93 4.58
C GLU A 66 -5.15 -11.73 3.29
N LEU A 67 -5.01 -11.08 2.13
CA LEU A 67 -5.17 -11.74 0.84
C LEU A 67 -4.07 -12.76 0.58
N ALA A 68 -2.84 -12.45 0.95
CA ALA A 68 -1.72 -13.38 0.78
C ALA A 68 -1.95 -14.66 1.58
N GLU A 69 -2.42 -14.54 2.82
CA GLU A 69 -2.74 -15.70 3.65
C GLU A 69 -3.89 -16.53 3.06
N LYS A 70 -4.93 -15.85 2.60
CA LYS A 70 -6.09 -16.49 1.99
C LYS A 70 -5.70 -17.24 0.73
N PHE A 71 -4.90 -16.63 -0.14
CA PHE A 71 -4.48 -17.25 -1.39
C PHE A 71 -3.50 -18.40 -1.14
N ASP A 72 -2.67 -18.32 -0.12
CA ASP A 72 -1.80 -19.42 0.27
C ASP A 72 -2.61 -20.67 0.65
N VAL A 73 -3.68 -20.49 1.41
CA VAL A 73 -4.57 -21.59 1.77
C VAL A 73 -5.22 -22.19 0.52
N ILE A 74 -5.70 -21.37 -0.40
CA ILE A 74 -6.32 -21.83 -1.64
C ILE A 74 -5.31 -22.63 -2.47
N ASP A 75 -4.08 -22.13 -2.60
CA ASP A 75 -3.02 -22.82 -3.35
C ASP A 75 -2.68 -24.17 -2.75
N ARG A 76 -2.63 -24.29 -1.43
CA ARG A 76 -2.40 -25.56 -0.75
C ARG A 76 -3.51 -26.56 -1.01
N ILE A 77 -4.76 -26.11 -1.01
CA ILE A 77 -5.92 -26.95 -1.32
C ILE A 77 -5.81 -27.45 -2.76
N ASN A 78 -5.49 -26.57 -3.70
CA ASN A 78 -5.34 -26.93 -5.12
C ASN A 78 -4.22 -27.95 -5.30
N ASP A 79 -3.09 -27.77 -4.64
CA ASP A 79 -1.97 -28.71 -4.69
C ASP A 79 -2.34 -30.09 -4.16
N THR A 80 -3.20 -30.12 -3.13
CA THR A 80 -3.65 -31.39 -2.55
C THR A 80 -4.55 -32.16 -3.50
N PHE A 81 -5.35 -31.46 -4.30
CA PHE A 81 -6.31 -32.10 -5.22
C PHE A 81 -5.85 -32.13 -6.67
N ALA A 82 -4.67 -31.63 -6.96
CA ALA A 82 -4.16 -31.59 -8.33
C ALA A 82 -3.63 -32.94 -8.82
#